data_e034538b50b72864759cd8a419e856b3
#
_entry.id   e034538b50b72864759cd8a419e856b3
#
_cell.length_a   1.000
_cell.length_b   1.000
_cell.length_c   1.000
_cell.angle_alpha   90.00
_cell.angle_beta   90.00
_cell.angle_gamma   90.00
#
_symmetry.space_group_name_H-M   'P 1'
#
loop_
_entity.id
_entity.type
_entity.pdbx_description
1 polymer ?
#
loop_
_entity_poly.entity_id
_entity_poly.type
_entity_poly.pdbx_seq_one_letter_code
_entity_poly.pdbx_strand_id
1 'polypeptide(L)'
;MENKKRICFLIIAIIVFIFLCVVTYRNIISVKRSNNIFSKEMERIAEENKETTFKIQKVVLYSSAEYEDLSPEQNLQDISIHQYTDIAIYISNDKTQDGSKKSKNVEYKLTEENTVSQLYIDDVKIESISNLGTKLFNYKNPLEVGKYRNIDTTVDRIDFDIIHKNEENTDDYSKPSFFTDCSNPITVGMLNKNVLEHCTASNDGTLELNGTILKNAGVNLNDLRTKISFKVHLKNNLNEEFICNVVIENDLGNGTDTIYDGYLLKVLSEDDLNLRFFKKP
;
A
#
# COMPACT_ATOMS: atom_id res chain seq x y z
N MET A 1 0.42 -27.01 -75.43
CA MET A 1 0.53 -25.80 -74.54
C MET A 1 -0.43 -25.81 -73.34
N GLU A 2 -1.61 -26.33 -73.50
CA GLU A 2 -2.67 -26.38 -72.46
C GLU A 2 -2.34 -27.27 -71.25
N ASN A 3 -1.75 -28.43 -71.45
CA ASN A 3 -1.35 -29.30 -70.35
C ASN A 3 -0.26 -28.74 -69.48
N LYS A 4 0.66 -27.95 -69.98
CA LYS A 4 1.65 -27.26 -69.11
C LYS A 4 1.05 -26.21 -68.26
N LYS A 5 0.06 -25.47 -68.75
CA LYS A 5 -0.69 -24.47 -67.94
C LYS A 5 -1.49 -25.12 -66.83
N ARG A 6 -2.15 -26.26 -67.04
CA ARG A 6 -2.90 -27.02 -66.02
C ARG A 6 -1.98 -27.56 -64.93
N ILE A 7 -0.80 -28.09 -65.33
CA ILE A 7 0.19 -28.59 -64.37
C ILE A 7 0.69 -27.43 -63.47
N CYS A 8 0.99 -26.26 -64.07
CA CYS A 8 1.46 -25.07 -63.32
C CYS A 8 0.41 -24.59 -62.38
N PHE A 9 -0.87 -24.58 -62.75
CA PHE A 9 -1.98 -24.18 -61.90
C PHE A 9 -2.18 -25.15 -60.69
N LEU A 10 -1.99 -26.44 -60.95
CA LEU A 10 -2.10 -27.46 -59.91
C LEU A 10 -0.97 -27.37 -58.88
N ILE A 11 0.24 -27.05 -59.29
CA ILE A 11 1.39 -26.84 -58.43
C ILE A 11 1.16 -25.59 -57.55
N ILE A 12 0.65 -24.49 -58.11
CA ILE A 12 0.35 -23.28 -57.35
C ILE A 12 -0.76 -23.56 -56.32
N ALA A 13 -1.82 -24.30 -56.68
CA ALA A 13 -2.89 -24.67 -55.79
C ALA A 13 -2.40 -25.52 -54.61
N ILE A 14 -1.48 -26.45 -54.83
CA ILE A 14 -0.86 -27.27 -53.79
C ILE A 14 -0.02 -26.41 -52.85
N ILE A 15 0.78 -25.47 -53.40
CA ILE A 15 1.60 -24.58 -52.58
C ILE A 15 0.71 -23.69 -51.67
N VAL A 16 -0.36 -23.12 -52.24
CA VAL A 16 -1.33 -22.32 -51.48
C VAL A 16 -2.01 -23.15 -50.38
N PHE A 17 -2.39 -24.38 -50.70
CA PHE A 17 -3.00 -25.28 -49.73
C PHE A 17 -2.04 -25.61 -48.59
N ILE A 18 -0.77 -25.94 -48.88
CA ILE A 18 0.25 -26.21 -47.88
C ILE A 18 0.46 -24.96 -46.99
N PHE A 19 0.54 -23.78 -47.62
CA PHE A 19 0.69 -22.53 -46.90
C PHE A 19 -0.49 -22.27 -45.92
N LEU A 20 -1.73 -22.47 -46.38
CA LEU A 20 -2.93 -22.36 -45.50
C LEU A 20 -2.90 -23.38 -44.38
N CYS A 21 -2.51 -24.63 -44.65
CA CYS A 21 -2.35 -25.65 -43.60
C CYS A 21 -1.31 -25.25 -42.54
N VAL A 22 -0.18 -24.69 -42.93
CA VAL A 22 0.87 -24.22 -42.04
C VAL A 22 0.39 -23.05 -41.19
N VAL A 23 -0.30 -22.08 -41.79
CA VAL A 23 -0.86 -20.93 -41.07
C VAL A 23 -1.92 -21.34 -40.05
N THR A 24 -2.86 -22.22 -40.48
CA THR A 24 -3.89 -22.73 -39.56
C THR A 24 -3.29 -23.56 -38.41
N TYR A 25 -2.30 -24.40 -38.71
CA TYR A 25 -1.61 -25.18 -37.68
C TYR A 25 -0.88 -24.29 -36.65
N ARG A 26 -0.16 -23.26 -37.15
CA ARG A 26 0.50 -22.26 -36.25
C ARG A 26 -0.50 -21.52 -35.40
N ASN A 27 -1.63 -21.13 -35.98
CA ASN A 27 -2.70 -20.45 -35.21
C ASN A 27 -3.28 -21.36 -34.12
N ILE A 28 -3.58 -22.63 -34.43
CA ILE A 28 -4.07 -23.62 -33.49
C ILE A 28 -3.07 -23.84 -32.34
N ILE A 29 -1.79 -23.97 -32.62
CA ILE A 29 -0.73 -24.12 -31.64
C ILE A 29 -0.64 -22.86 -30.78
N SER A 30 -0.69 -21.68 -31.36
CA SER A 30 -0.65 -20.41 -30.64
C SER A 30 -1.82 -20.27 -29.67
N VAL A 31 -3.03 -20.58 -30.12
CA VAL A 31 -4.23 -20.57 -29.28
C VAL A 31 -4.15 -21.59 -28.14
N LYS A 32 -3.71 -22.83 -28.45
CA LYS A 32 -3.54 -23.86 -27.42
C LYS A 32 -2.49 -23.47 -26.39
N ARG A 33 -1.38 -22.85 -26.82
CA ARG A 33 -0.33 -22.37 -25.93
C ARG A 33 -0.84 -21.23 -25.04
N SER A 34 -1.58 -20.29 -25.62
CA SER A 34 -2.19 -19.17 -24.89
C SER A 34 -3.19 -19.68 -23.84
N ASN A 35 -4.08 -20.61 -24.24
CA ASN A 35 -5.04 -21.20 -23.31
C ASN A 35 -4.36 -21.98 -22.19
N ASN A 36 -3.28 -22.70 -22.48
CA ASN A 36 -2.53 -23.42 -21.45
C ASN A 36 -1.83 -22.47 -20.47
N ILE A 37 -1.29 -21.34 -20.96
CA ILE A 37 -0.70 -20.31 -20.10
C ILE A 37 -1.79 -19.70 -19.21
N PHE A 38 -2.93 -19.36 -19.78
CA PHE A 38 -4.07 -18.82 -19.05
C PHE A 38 -4.59 -19.80 -17.98
N SER A 39 -4.78 -21.08 -18.35
CA SER A 39 -5.24 -22.12 -17.40
C SER A 39 -4.25 -22.33 -16.25
N LYS A 40 -2.94 -22.37 -16.55
CA LYS A 40 -1.91 -22.46 -15.51
C LYS A 40 -1.90 -21.26 -14.59
N GLU A 41 -2.10 -20.07 -15.13
CA GLU A 41 -2.18 -18.86 -14.32
C GLU A 41 -3.44 -18.86 -13.45
N MET A 42 -4.58 -19.32 -13.97
CA MET A 42 -5.80 -19.50 -13.18
C MET A 42 -5.63 -20.52 -12.05
N GLU A 43 -4.97 -21.65 -12.32
CA GLU A 43 -4.64 -22.65 -11.30
C GLU A 43 -3.71 -22.05 -10.23
N ARG A 44 -2.67 -21.32 -10.64
CA ARG A 44 -1.75 -20.62 -9.75
C ARG A 44 -2.48 -19.62 -8.85
N ILE A 45 -3.34 -18.77 -9.44
CA ILE A 45 -4.15 -17.81 -8.68
C ILE A 45 -5.14 -18.52 -7.74
N ALA A 46 -5.75 -19.64 -8.18
CA ALA A 46 -6.64 -20.44 -7.33
C ALA A 46 -5.88 -21.08 -6.16
N GLU A 47 -4.64 -21.50 -6.35
CA GLU A 47 -3.80 -22.00 -5.26
C GLU A 47 -3.34 -20.89 -4.32
N GLU A 48 -2.99 -19.72 -4.85
CA GLU A 48 -2.64 -18.54 -4.07
C GLU A 48 -3.83 -17.96 -3.28
N ASN A 49 -5.04 -18.13 -3.78
CA ASN A 49 -6.28 -17.74 -3.11
C ASN A 49 -6.78 -18.76 -2.06
N LYS A 50 -6.04 -19.83 -1.81
CA LYS A 50 -6.30 -20.65 -0.61
C LYS A 50 -6.16 -19.73 0.60
N GLU A 51 -7.08 -19.88 1.55
CA GLU A 51 -7.10 -19.08 2.76
C GLU A 51 -5.71 -19.02 3.40
N THR A 52 -5.14 -17.83 3.43
CA THR A 52 -3.86 -17.61 4.07
C THR A 52 -4.07 -17.41 5.55
N THR A 53 -3.10 -17.83 6.37
CA THR A 53 -3.13 -17.65 7.82
C THR A 53 -3.18 -16.17 8.21
N PHE A 54 -2.61 -15.29 7.38
CA PHE A 54 -2.56 -13.86 7.63
C PHE A 54 -3.54 -13.11 6.72
N LYS A 55 -4.28 -12.16 7.31
CA LYS A 55 -5.27 -11.32 6.61
C LYS A 55 -5.09 -9.85 6.98
N ILE A 56 -5.29 -8.95 6.04
CA ILE A 56 -5.44 -7.53 6.35
C ILE A 56 -6.85 -7.34 6.91
N GLN A 57 -6.93 -6.98 8.18
CA GLN A 57 -8.20 -6.78 8.87
C GLN A 57 -8.81 -5.41 8.59
N LYS A 58 -7.98 -4.39 8.67
CA LYS A 58 -8.36 -3.00 8.41
C LYS A 58 -7.13 -2.14 8.18
N VAL A 59 -7.35 -1.02 7.51
CA VAL A 59 -6.36 0.05 7.37
C VAL A 59 -6.97 1.34 7.90
N VAL A 60 -6.24 2.03 8.75
CA VAL A 60 -6.61 3.35 9.26
C VAL A 60 -5.73 4.37 8.56
N LEU A 61 -6.36 5.36 7.94
CA LEU A 61 -5.73 6.49 7.29
C LEU A 61 -6.04 7.76 8.10
N TYR A 62 -5.02 8.49 8.46
CA TYR A 62 -5.15 9.79 9.09
C TYR A 62 -4.37 10.81 8.27
N SER A 63 -5.02 11.88 7.84
CA SER A 63 -4.38 12.95 7.09
C SER A 63 -4.63 14.29 7.79
N SER A 64 -3.58 15.09 7.91
CA SER A 64 -3.61 16.45 8.44
C SER A 64 -2.63 17.35 7.69
N ALA A 65 -2.68 18.64 7.97
CA ALA A 65 -1.67 19.59 7.53
C ALA A 65 -1.15 20.34 8.76
N GLU A 66 0.16 20.48 8.81
CA GLU A 66 0.85 21.12 9.92
C GLU A 66 1.96 22.02 9.39
N TYR A 67 2.39 22.95 10.20
CA TYR A 67 3.55 23.79 9.90
C TYR A 67 4.79 23.23 10.61
N GLU A 68 5.95 23.55 10.07
CA GLU A 68 7.21 23.18 10.70
C GLU A 68 7.33 23.87 12.08
N ASP A 69 7.80 23.12 13.10
CA ASP A 69 7.95 23.58 14.48
C ASP A 69 8.66 24.95 14.54
N LEU A 70 7.88 26.00 14.70
CA LEU A 70 8.41 27.33 14.95
C LEU A 70 8.68 27.45 16.43
N SER A 71 9.87 27.93 16.79
CA SER A 71 10.09 28.35 18.18
C SER A 71 9.09 29.45 18.54
N PRO A 72 8.63 29.53 19.80
CA PRO A 72 7.66 30.55 20.23
C PRO A 72 8.05 32.00 19.93
N GLU A 73 9.31 32.23 19.61
CA GLU A 73 9.88 33.54 19.30
C GLU A 73 9.94 33.85 17.79
N GLN A 74 9.65 32.86 16.93
CA GLN A 74 9.63 33.10 15.47
C GLN A 74 8.33 33.80 15.11
N ASN A 75 8.45 34.92 14.42
CA ASN A 75 7.33 35.58 13.78
C ASN A 75 6.60 34.57 12.89
N LEU A 76 5.27 34.55 12.95
CA LEU A 76 4.40 33.76 12.07
C LEU A 76 4.49 34.21 10.60
N GLN A 77 5.65 34.70 10.20
CA GLN A 77 6.03 35.11 8.84
C GLN A 77 7.00 34.06 8.32
N ASP A 78 6.79 33.66 7.09
CA ASP A 78 7.69 32.69 6.41
C ASP A 78 7.51 31.24 6.90
N ILE A 79 6.27 30.81 6.99
CA ILE A 79 5.89 29.45 7.44
C ILE A 79 5.86 28.51 6.24
N SER A 80 6.42 27.31 6.41
CA SER A 80 6.23 26.19 5.49
C SER A 80 5.17 25.23 6.06
N ILE A 81 4.25 24.82 5.20
CA ILE A 81 3.16 23.90 5.56
C ILE A 81 3.38 22.57 4.89
N HIS A 82 3.23 21.52 5.66
CA HIS A 82 3.36 20.13 5.25
C HIS A 82 2.01 19.41 5.35
N GLN A 83 1.76 18.48 4.45
CA GLN A 83 0.61 17.58 4.56
C GLN A 83 1.11 16.19 4.92
N TYR A 84 0.47 15.58 5.90
CA TYR A 84 0.80 14.26 6.41
C TYR A 84 -0.30 13.26 6.11
N THR A 85 0.10 12.02 5.87
CA THR A 85 -0.82 10.88 5.79
C THR A 85 -0.21 9.71 6.54
N ASP A 86 -0.80 9.38 7.67
CA ASP A 86 -0.44 8.22 8.46
C ASP A 86 -1.27 7.01 8.04
N ILE A 87 -0.63 5.87 7.96
CA ILE A 87 -1.23 4.61 7.53
C ILE A 87 -0.94 3.57 8.60
N ALA A 88 -1.98 3.03 9.24
CA ALA A 88 -1.86 1.91 10.17
C ALA A 88 -2.56 0.68 9.58
N ILE A 89 -1.80 -0.40 9.34
CA ILE A 89 -2.31 -1.64 8.76
C ILE A 89 -2.38 -2.68 9.86
N TYR A 90 -3.59 -3.17 10.14
CA TYR A 90 -3.84 -4.23 11.10
C TYR A 90 -3.89 -5.57 10.38
N ILE A 91 -3.00 -6.44 10.77
CA ILE A 91 -2.93 -7.82 10.30
C ILE A 91 -3.53 -8.73 11.37
N SER A 92 -4.34 -9.68 10.97
CA SER A 92 -4.78 -10.78 11.84
C SER A 92 -4.16 -12.08 11.38
N ASN A 93 -3.86 -12.96 12.34
CA ASN A 93 -3.58 -14.36 12.10
C ASN A 93 -4.84 -15.19 12.41
N ASP A 94 -5.11 -16.26 11.69
CA ASP A 94 -6.41 -16.99 11.68
C ASP A 94 -6.95 -17.40 13.06
N LYS A 95 -6.10 -17.48 14.07
CA LYS A 95 -6.50 -17.93 15.41
C LYS A 95 -6.79 -16.81 16.39
N THR A 96 -6.59 -15.56 15.99
CA THR A 96 -6.91 -14.39 16.82
C THR A 96 -8.35 -13.90 16.67
N GLN A 97 -9.12 -14.47 15.72
CA GLN A 97 -10.45 -13.96 15.38
C GLN A 97 -11.55 -14.99 15.23
N ASP A 98 -11.78 -15.82 16.21
CA ASP A 98 -13.16 -16.28 16.41
C ASP A 98 -13.89 -15.29 17.33
N GLY A 99 -14.14 -14.09 16.80
CA GLY A 99 -14.88 -13.00 17.49
C GLY A 99 -16.35 -13.34 17.72
N SER A 100 -16.82 -14.53 17.30
CA SER A 100 -18.20 -14.98 17.47
C SER A 100 -18.50 -15.56 18.86
N LYS A 101 -17.48 -15.86 19.67
CA LYS A 101 -17.68 -16.36 21.03
C LYS A 101 -16.91 -15.51 22.01
N LYS A 102 -17.62 -14.63 22.72
CA LYS A 102 -17.20 -14.03 24.00
C LYS A 102 -16.99 -15.13 25.06
N SER A 103 -16.04 -16.02 24.86
CA SER A 103 -15.57 -16.93 25.88
C SER A 103 -14.46 -16.22 26.64
N LYS A 104 -14.68 -15.98 27.93
CA LYS A 104 -13.78 -15.30 28.83
C LYS A 104 -12.42 -15.99 29.05
N ASN A 105 -12.16 -17.13 28.42
CA ASN A 105 -10.98 -17.97 28.60
C ASN A 105 -10.49 -18.61 27.30
N VAL A 106 -10.45 -17.91 26.21
CA VAL A 106 -9.75 -18.41 24.99
C VAL A 106 -8.29 -18.02 25.11
N GLU A 107 -7.47 -18.95 25.52
CA GLU A 107 -6.02 -18.87 25.46
C GLU A 107 -5.62 -18.94 23.96
N TYR A 108 -5.23 -17.81 23.39
CA TYR A 108 -4.76 -17.75 22.00
C TYR A 108 -3.45 -18.51 21.89
N LYS A 109 -3.48 -19.69 21.31
CA LYS A 109 -2.28 -20.49 21.11
C LYS A 109 -1.60 -20.05 19.80
N LEU A 110 -0.47 -19.38 19.94
CA LEU A 110 0.46 -19.17 18.83
C LEU A 110 1.03 -20.51 18.39
N THR A 111 1.12 -20.70 17.08
CA THR A 111 1.76 -21.86 16.43
C THR A 111 2.84 -21.33 15.50
N GLU A 112 3.77 -22.19 15.06
CA GLU A 112 4.80 -21.80 14.09
C GLU A 112 4.20 -21.22 12.79
N GLU A 113 3.02 -21.69 12.37
CA GLU A 113 2.31 -21.26 11.18
C GLU A 113 1.75 -19.84 11.29
N ASN A 114 1.26 -19.44 12.48
CA ASN A 114 0.61 -18.14 12.69
C ASN A 114 1.45 -17.13 13.48
N THR A 115 2.72 -17.44 13.72
CA THR A 115 3.68 -16.56 14.39
C THR A 115 4.58 -15.89 13.36
N VAL A 116 4.67 -14.56 13.42
CA VAL A 116 5.52 -13.79 12.51
C VAL A 116 6.98 -13.87 12.97
N SER A 117 7.88 -14.20 12.04
CA SER A 117 9.33 -14.23 12.26
C SER A 117 10.08 -13.11 11.50
N GLN A 118 9.49 -12.58 10.45
CA GLN A 118 10.05 -11.47 9.68
C GLN A 118 8.94 -10.64 9.06
N LEU A 119 9.13 -9.32 9.05
CA LEU A 119 8.26 -8.37 8.36
C LEU A 119 9.11 -7.27 7.74
N TYR A 120 8.82 -6.95 6.47
CA TYR A 120 9.38 -5.78 5.81
C TYR A 120 8.44 -5.24 4.74
N ILE A 121 8.67 -3.99 4.38
CA ILE A 121 7.98 -3.29 3.28
C ILE A 121 9.02 -2.93 2.23
N ASP A 122 8.67 -3.07 0.95
CA ASP A 122 9.47 -2.62 -0.18
C ASP A 122 8.61 -2.16 -1.38
N ASP A 123 9.26 -1.86 -2.51
CA ASP A 123 8.62 -1.44 -3.77
C ASP A 123 7.68 -0.23 -3.58
N VAL A 124 8.13 0.74 -2.76
CA VAL A 124 7.34 1.95 -2.44
C VAL A 124 7.26 2.87 -3.65
N LYS A 125 6.03 3.24 -4.02
CA LYS A 125 5.75 4.20 -5.10
C LYS A 125 4.68 5.18 -4.65
N ILE A 126 4.90 6.45 -4.93
CA ILE A 126 3.93 7.51 -4.69
C ILE A 126 3.63 8.18 -6.03
N GLU A 127 2.40 8.01 -6.50
CA GLU A 127 1.89 8.68 -7.68
C GLU A 127 1.10 9.92 -7.26
N SER A 128 1.33 11.06 -7.89
CA SER A 128 0.68 12.33 -7.59
C SER A 128 0.20 12.99 -8.87
N ILE A 129 -0.97 13.63 -8.81
CA ILE A 129 -1.54 14.37 -9.94
C ILE A 129 -0.78 15.68 -10.16
N SER A 130 -0.28 16.27 -9.08
CA SER A 130 0.48 17.53 -9.13
C SER A 130 1.87 17.39 -8.52
N ASN A 131 2.73 18.34 -8.85
CA ASN A 131 4.08 18.44 -8.29
C ASN A 131 4.11 19.29 -6.99
N LEU A 132 2.95 19.57 -6.40
CA LEU A 132 2.84 20.38 -5.19
C LEU A 132 3.47 19.66 -4.00
N GLY A 133 4.53 20.22 -3.44
CA GLY A 133 5.32 19.64 -2.36
C GLY A 133 6.16 18.42 -2.76
N THR A 134 7.06 18.00 -1.89
CA THR A 134 7.91 16.81 -2.06
C THR A 134 7.33 15.64 -1.28
N LYS A 135 7.03 14.53 -1.97
CA LYS A 135 6.44 13.34 -1.36
C LYS A 135 7.53 12.43 -0.83
N LEU A 136 7.50 12.18 0.48
CA LEU A 136 8.46 11.34 1.20
C LEU A 136 7.69 10.24 1.93
N PHE A 137 8.27 9.05 2.02
CA PHE A 137 7.65 7.89 2.68
C PHE A 137 8.61 7.25 3.66
N ASN A 138 8.11 6.97 4.87
CA ASN A 138 8.90 6.32 5.90
C ASN A 138 7.99 5.57 6.89
N TYR A 139 8.59 4.83 7.83
CA TYR A 139 7.85 4.30 8.96
C TYR A 139 7.46 5.43 9.93
N LYS A 140 6.37 5.19 10.68
CA LYS A 140 5.96 6.05 11.79
C LYS A 140 5.97 5.24 13.08
N ASN A 141 6.58 5.78 14.13
CA ASN A 141 6.46 5.19 15.44
C ASN A 141 5.08 5.56 16.05
N PRO A 142 4.20 4.59 16.35
CA PRO A 142 2.88 4.86 16.88
C PRO A 142 2.89 5.45 18.30
N LEU A 143 4.01 5.35 19.03
CA LEU A 143 4.14 5.82 20.40
C LEU A 143 4.65 7.26 20.50
N GLU A 144 5.17 7.83 19.43
CA GLU A 144 5.54 9.24 19.39
C GLU A 144 4.31 10.09 19.09
N VAL A 145 3.59 10.44 20.14
CA VAL A 145 2.46 11.37 20.06
C VAL A 145 2.98 12.78 19.85
N GLY A 146 2.62 13.42 18.76
CA GLY A 146 2.74 14.87 18.55
C GLY A 146 4.01 15.39 17.90
N LYS A 147 4.94 14.54 17.46
CA LYS A 147 6.08 14.99 16.64
C LYS A 147 6.21 14.13 15.39
N TYR A 148 6.07 14.75 14.24
CA TYR A 148 6.55 14.14 13.02
C TYR A 148 8.07 14.09 13.10
N ARG A 149 8.63 12.90 12.97
CA ARG A 149 10.06 12.81 12.72
C ARG A 149 10.36 13.54 11.42
N ASN A 150 11.48 14.24 11.36
CA ASN A 150 12.00 14.78 10.12
C ASN A 150 12.18 13.62 9.14
N ILE A 151 11.19 13.44 8.29
CA ILE A 151 11.30 12.52 7.15
C ILE A 151 12.03 13.32 6.07
N ASP A 152 13.31 13.07 5.94
CA ASP A 152 14.14 13.81 4.96
C ASP A 152 14.28 13.07 3.64
N THR A 153 14.04 11.76 3.66
CA THR A 153 14.18 10.90 2.47
C THR A 153 13.10 9.83 2.43
N THR A 154 12.71 9.43 1.23
CA THR A 154 11.95 8.19 1.03
C THR A 154 12.86 7.00 1.25
N VAL A 155 12.41 6.03 2.03
CA VAL A 155 13.11 4.75 2.18
C VAL A 155 12.52 3.72 1.22
N ASP A 156 13.40 3.02 0.50
CA ASP A 156 13.01 1.99 -0.46
C ASP A 156 12.58 0.69 0.23
N ARG A 157 13.09 0.48 1.44
CA ARG A 157 12.79 -0.69 2.25
C ARG A 157 12.73 -0.34 3.74
N ILE A 158 11.70 -0.84 4.41
CA ILE A 158 11.50 -0.72 5.85
C ILE A 158 11.48 -2.11 6.45
N ASP A 159 12.51 -2.46 7.22
CA ASP A 159 12.55 -3.70 7.99
C ASP A 159 12.03 -3.46 9.40
N PHE A 160 11.18 -4.35 9.91
CA PHE A 160 10.59 -4.29 11.24
C PHE A 160 11.30 -5.24 12.18
N ASP A 161 11.62 -4.76 13.38
CA ASP A 161 12.08 -5.62 14.45
C ASP A 161 10.91 -6.44 14.99
N ILE A 162 11.05 -7.77 14.94
CA ILE A 162 10.01 -8.68 15.42
C ILE A 162 10.25 -8.97 16.90
N ILE A 163 9.26 -8.63 17.72
CA ILE A 163 9.35 -8.72 19.19
C ILE A 163 8.21 -9.56 19.76
N HIS A 164 8.47 -10.23 20.88
CA HIS A 164 7.44 -10.92 21.64
C HIS A 164 6.72 -9.93 22.56
N LYS A 165 5.41 -10.01 22.63
CA LYS A 165 4.58 -9.08 23.41
C LYS A 165 4.95 -8.98 24.90
N ASN A 166 5.56 -10.02 25.44
CA ASN A 166 5.95 -10.11 26.87
C ASN A 166 7.43 -9.75 27.10
N GLU A 167 8.19 -9.46 26.07
CA GLU A 167 9.55 -8.96 26.21
C GLU A 167 9.46 -7.48 26.54
N GLU A 168 10.18 -7.06 27.60
CA GLU A 168 10.32 -5.66 27.93
C GLU A 168 10.88 -4.95 26.70
N ASN A 169 10.06 -4.10 26.11
CA ASN A 169 10.44 -3.28 24.99
C ASN A 169 11.57 -2.38 25.48
N THR A 170 12.77 -2.65 25.03
CA THR A 170 13.83 -1.64 25.13
C THR A 170 13.33 -0.45 24.32
N ASP A 171 13.24 0.72 24.96
CA ASP A 171 12.70 1.95 24.38
C ASP A 171 13.50 2.47 23.15
N ASP A 172 14.02 1.59 22.31
CA ASP A 172 14.66 1.96 21.06
C ASP A 172 13.60 2.19 19.98
N TYR A 173 12.99 3.36 20.04
CA TYR A 173 12.06 3.84 19.01
C TYR A 173 12.74 4.23 17.70
N SER A 174 14.03 3.96 17.54
CA SER A 174 14.78 4.26 16.31
C SER A 174 14.38 3.35 15.15
N LYS A 175 13.76 2.20 15.44
CA LYS A 175 13.31 1.22 14.46
C LYS A 175 11.83 0.90 14.62
N PRO A 176 11.13 0.60 13.52
CA PRO A 176 9.78 0.12 13.61
C PRO A 176 9.74 -1.30 14.17
N SER A 177 8.81 -1.59 15.06
CA SER A 177 8.62 -2.90 15.65
C SER A 177 7.27 -3.50 15.29
N PHE A 178 7.22 -4.83 15.22
CA PHE A 178 6.00 -5.59 14.99
C PHE A 178 5.94 -6.79 15.93
N PHE A 179 4.77 -7.04 16.54
CA PHE A 179 4.62 -8.16 17.45
C PHE A 179 4.41 -9.48 16.72
N THR A 180 5.06 -10.52 17.20
CA THR A 180 4.97 -11.88 16.64
C THR A 180 3.54 -12.39 16.52
N ASP A 181 2.64 -11.91 17.38
CA ASP A 181 1.22 -12.28 17.46
C ASP A 181 0.29 -11.35 16.65
N CYS A 182 0.83 -10.43 15.86
CA CYS A 182 0.10 -9.43 15.08
C CYS A 182 -0.75 -8.48 15.92
N SER A 183 -0.47 -8.31 17.22
CA SER A 183 -1.31 -7.49 18.10
C SER A 183 -1.09 -5.98 17.98
N ASN A 184 -0.06 -5.53 17.26
CA ASN A 184 0.13 -4.12 16.88
C ASN A 184 0.01 -3.91 15.37
N PRO A 185 -0.32 -2.71 14.90
CA PRO A 185 -0.36 -2.41 13.47
C PRO A 185 1.06 -2.20 12.89
N ILE A 186 1.18 -2.39 11.59
CA ILE A 186 2.25 -1.78 10.79
C ILE A 186 1.93 -0.30 10.67
N THR A 187 2.87 0.58 11.01
CA THR A 187 2.69 2.03 10.89
C THR A 187 3.71 2.63 9.94
N VAL A 188 3.21 3.27 8.90
CA VAL A 188 3.98 4.01 7.91
C VAL A 188 3.34 5.37 7.66
N GLY A 189 4.06 6.27 7.05
CA GLY A 189 3.56 7.61 6.78
C GLY A 189 4.11 8.19 5.48
N MET A 190 3.30 9.01 4.85
CA MET A 190 3.70 9.88 3.75
C MET A 190 3.73 11.33 4.25
N LEU A 191 4.84 11.99 4.07
CA LEU A 191 4.99 13.43 4.21
C LEU A 191 4.97 14.07 2.82
N ASN A 192 4.06 14.99 2.58
CA ASN A 192 4.12 15.91 1.46
C ASN A 192 4.75 17.22 1.97
N LYS A 193 6.06 17.32 1.85
CA LYS A 193 6.86 18.41 2.41
C LYS A 193 6.72 19.67 1.55
N ASN A 194 6.57 20.82 2.20
CA ASN A 194 6.51 22.12 1.56
C ASN A 194 5.37 22.24 0.53
N VAL A 195 4.16 21.89 0.94
CA VAL A 195 2.95 22.11 0.15
C VAL A 195 2.74 23.60 -0.10
N LEU A 196 3.03 24.40 0.91
CA LEU A 196 3.12 25.87 0.84
C LEU A 196 4.40 26.32 1.50
N GLU A 197 5.03 27.32 0.91
CA GLU A 197 6.23 27.99 1.44
C GLU A 197 5.99 29.49 1.53
N HIS A 198 6.71 30.15 2.41
CA HIS A 198 6.65 31.60 2.59
C HIS A 198 5.25 32.13 2.94
N CYS A 199 4.50 31.36 3.70
CA CYS A 199 3.18 31.77 4.18
C CYS A 199 3.31 32.68 5.39
N THR A 200 2.48 33.73 5.45
CA THR A 200 2.33 34.57 6.63
C THR A 200 1.03 34.22 7.33
N ALA A 201 1.11 33.83 8.58
CA ALA A 201 -0.06 33.66 9.42
C ALA A 201 -0.46 35.00 10.03
N SER A 202 -1.72 35.40 9.88
CA SER A 202 -2.23 36.61 10.53
C SER A 202 -2.39 36.36 12.04
N ASN A 203 -1.97 37.33 12.83
CA ASN A 203 -1.98 37.26 14.29
C ASN A 203 -3.35 37.63 14.91
N ASP A 204 -4.44 37.48 14.15
CA ASP A 204 -5.77 37.84 14.62
C ASP A 204 -6.45 36.81 15.57
N GLY A 205 -5.67 35.83 16.03
CA GLY A 205 -6.11 34.80 16.98
C GLY A 205 -7.04 33.74 16.39
N THR A 206 -7.34 33.79 15.09
CA THR A 206 -8.27 32.85 14.43
C THR A 206 -7.56 31.85 13.54
N LEU A 207 -6.25 31.92 13.40
CA LEU A 207 -5.49 30.99 12.57
C LEU A 207 -5.29 29.67 13.29
N GLU A 208 -6.17 28.75 13.06
CA GLU A 208 -5.91 27.36 13.36
C GLU A 208 -4.86 26.85 12.37
N LEU A 209 -3.67 26.53 12.89
CA LEU A 209 -2.53 26.00 12.13
C LEU A 209 -2.78 24.52 11.77
N ASN A 210 -3.85 24.27 11.07
CA ASN A 210 -4.30 22.94 10.61
C ASN A 210 -4.71 23.03 9.13
N GLY A 211 -5.45 22.06 8.64
CA GLY A 211 -5.94 22.02 7.26
C GLY A 211 -6.68 23.27 6.80
N THR A 212 -7.20 24.10 7.72
CA THR A 212 -7.85 25.38 7.39
C THR A 212 -6.90 26.35 6.71
N ILE A 213 -5.62 26.31 7.06
CA ILE A 213 -4.60 27.17 6.42
C ILE A 213 -4.43 26.83 4.94
N LEU A 214 -4.52 25.55 4.55
CA LEU A 214 -4.51 25.14 3.13
C LEU A 214 -5.68 25.74 2.37
N LYS A 215 -6.87 25.73 2.98
CA LYS A 215 -8.08 26.33 2.40
C LYS A 215 -7.92 27.83 2.22
N ASN A 216 -7.45 28.52 3.24
CA ASN A 216 -7.27 29.98 3.22
C ASN A 216 -6.17 30.39 2.22
N ALA A 217 -5.16 29.57 2.02
CA ALA A 217 -4.12 29.79 1.02
C ALA A 217 -4.55 29.39 -0.40
N GLY A 218 -5.78 28.88 -0.58
CA GLY A 218 -6.33 28.52 -1.90
C GLY A 218 -5.76 27.23 -2.49
N VAL A 219 -5.16 26.35 -1.67
CA VAL A 219 -4.66 25.03 -2.13
C VAL A 219 -5.85 24.15 -2.47
N ASN A 220 -5.86 23.60 -3.67
CA ASN A 220 -6.90 22.67 -4.09
C ASN A 220 -6.58 21.26 -3.55
N LEU A 221 -7.55 20.61 -2.88
CA LEU A 221 -7.38 19.24 -2.37
C LEU A 221 -7.04 18.23 -3.47
N ASN A 222 -7.52 18.42 -4.69
CA ASN A 222 -7.17 17.54 -5.81
C ASN A 222 -5.67 17.56 -6.13
N ASP A 223 -4.98 18.69 -5.89
CA ASP A 223 -3.54 18.79 -6.11
C ASP A 223 -2.72 18.08 -5.04
N LEU A 224 -3.34 17.73 -3.92
CA LEU A 224 -2.72 17.00 -2.82
C LEU A 224 -3.02 15.50 -2.85
N ARG A 225 -3.91 15.05 -3.73
CA ARG A 225 -4.25 13.62 -3.85
C ARG A 225 -3.04 12.83 -4.30
N THR A 226 -2.83 11.70 -3.64
CA THR A 226 -1.75 10.76 -3.93
C THR A 226 -2.28 9.35 -3.92
N LYS A 227 -1.63 8.50 -4.72
CA LYS A 227 -1.80 7.06 -4.66
C LYS A 227 -0.48 6.46 -4.18
N ILE A 228 -0.55 5.80 -3.05
CA ILE A 228 0.59 5.17 -2.40
C ILE A 228 0.50 3.67 -2.64
N SER A 229 1.56 3.07 -3.14
CA SER A 229 1.63 1.62 -3.31
C SER A 229 2.95 1.08 -2.78
N PHE A 230 2.89 -0.10 -2.17
CA PHE A 230 4.04 -0.82 -1.63
C PHE A 230 3.69 -2.29 -1.43
N LYS A 231 4.71 -3.12 -1.18
CA LYS A 231 4.54 -4.53 -0.85
C LYS A 231 4.84 -4.76 0.62
N VAL A 232 3.98 -5.51 1.28
CA VAL A 232 4.21 -6.03 2.63
C VAL A 232 4.64 -7.49 2.49
N HIS A 233 5.82 -7.81 2.98
CA HIS A 233 6.37 -9.15 3.04
C HIS A 233 6.35 -9.64 4.48
N LEU A 234 5.77 -10.81 4.70
CA LEU A 234 5.67 -11.44 6.00
C LEU A 234 6.20 -12.87 5.91
N LYS A 235 6.99 -13.30 6.91
CA LYS A 235 7.39 -14.69 7.09
C LYS A 235 6.88 -15.21 8.42
N ASN A 236 6.45 -16.48 8.43
CA ASN A 236 6.13 -17.18 9.67
C ASN A 236 7.34 -18.00 10.18
N ASN A 237 7.19 -18.68 11.32
CA ASN A 237 8.25 -19.52 11.89
C ASN A 237 8.52 -20.82 11.09
N LEU A 238 7.65 -21.17 10.15
CA LEU A 238 7.88 -22.23 9.17
C LEU A 238 8.71 -21.77 7.97
N ASN A 239 9.18 -20.51 7.95
CA ASN A 239 9.83 -19.86 6.82
C ASN A 239 8.96 -19.73 5.57
N GLU A 240 7.65 -19.82 5.69
CA GLU A 240 6.72 -19.55 4.60
C GLU A 240 6.60 -18.06 4.41
N GLU A 241 6.73 -17.60 3.17
CA GLU A 241 6.66 -16.17 2.82
C GLU A 241 5.29 -15.82 2.25
N PHE A 242 4.73 -14.70 2.74
CA PHE A 242 3.46 -14.15 2.32
C PHE A 242 3.67 -12.72 1.83
N ILE A 243 3.04 -12.36 0.73
CA ILE A 243 3.17 -11.03 0.13
C ILE A 243 1.77 -10.43 -0.05
N CYS A 244 1.63 -9.17 0.35
CA CYS A 244 0.45 -8.36 0.09
C CYS A 244 0.84 -7.10 -0.68
N ASN A 245 0.20 -6.86 -1.84
CA ASN A 245 0.34 -5.61 -2.57
C ASN A 245 -0.66 -4.61 -1.98
N VAL A 246 -0.17 -3.57 -1.35
CA VAL A 246 -0.99 -2.50 -0.77
C VAL A 246 -1.06 -1.35 -1.76
N VAL A 247 -2.28 -0.93 -2.07
CA VAL A 247 -2.54 0.26 -2.90
C VAL A 247 -3.59 1.11 -2.17
N ILE A 248 -3.23 2.33 -1.84
CA ILE A 248 -4.06 3.25 -1.09
C ILE A 248 -4.18 4.56 -1.86
N GLU A 249 -5.40 4.96 -2.15
CA GLU A 249 -5.69 6.29 -2.66
C GLU A 249 -5.96 7.23 -1.48
N ASN A 250 -5.08 8.22 -1.33
CA ASN A 250 -5.26 9.26 -0.35
C ASN A 250 -6.23 10.33 -0.90
N ASP A 251 -7.52 10.02 -0.79
CA ASP A 251 -8.61 10.94 -1.06
C ASP A 251 -8.84 11.80 0.19
N LEU A 252 -8.37 13.05 0.16
CA LEU A 252 -8.37 13.99 1.30
C LEU A 252 -9.75 14.51 1.71
N GLY A 253 -10.80 13.81 1.27
CA GLY A 253 -12.18 14.06 1.62
C GLY A 253 -12.97 14.78 0.53
N ASN A 254 -14.29 14.71 0.66
CA ASN A 254 -15.25 15.33 -0.21
C ASN A 254 -16.40 15.92 0.64
N GLY A 255 -17.00 17.00 0.14
CA GLY A 255 -18.15 17.60 0.80
C GLY A 255 -17.81 18.30 2.11
N THR A 256 -18.43 17.86 3.20
CA THR A 256 -18.31 18.48 4.52
C THR A 256 -17.20 17.91 5.39
N ASP A 257 -16.63 16.78 5.00
CA ASP A 257 -15.60 16.09 5.79
C ASP A 257 -14.32 16.02 4.96
N THR A 258 -13.43 16.97 5.19
CA THR A 258 -12.19 17.15 4.43
C THR A 258 -11.03 17.52 5.36
N ILE A 259 -9.81 17.39 4.88
CA ILE A 259 -8.60 17.86 5.58
C ILE A 259 -8.67 19.37 5.91
N TYR A 260 -9.47 20.16 5.19
CA TYR A 260 -9.66 21.58 5.48
C TYR A 260 -10.31 21.86 6.84
N ASP A 261 -11.02 20.86 7.40
CA ASP A 261 -11.69 20.96 8.69
C ASP A 261 -10.78 20.52 9.85
N GLY A 262 -9.46 20.38 9.55
CA GLY A 262 -8.43 20.05 10.51
C GLY A 262 -7.73 18.73 10.15
N TYR A 263 -8.45 17.65 10.13
CA TYR A 263 -7.93 16.33 9.76
C TYR A 263 -9.00 15.48 9.08
N LEU A 264 -8.55 14.44 8.41
CA LEU A 264 -9.41 13.40 7.87
C LEU A 264 -8.97 12.05 8.44
N LEU A 265 -9.92 11.33 9.04
CA LEU A 265 -9.73 9.97 9.52
C LEU A 265 -10.62 9.02 8.73
N LYS A 266 -10.03 8.01 8.10
CA LYS A 266 -10.75 6.94 7.41
C LYS A 266 -10.35 5.59 7.97
N VAL A 267 -11.33 4.72 8.14
CA VAL A 267 -11.12 3.31 8.50
C VAL A 267 -11.65 2.48 7.35
N LEU A 268 -10.76 1.78 6.68
CA LEU A 268 -11.06 0.90 5.56
C LEU A 268 -11.09 -0.55 6.07
N SER A 269 -12.18 -1.23 5.84
CA SER A 269 -12.36 -2.65 6.18
C SER A 269 -11.77 -3.57 5.12
N GLU A 270 -11.74 -4.86 5.39
CA GLU A 270 -11.33 -5.89 4.43
C GLU A 270 -12.13 -5.81 3.11
N ASP A 271 -13.44 -5.58 3.21
CA ASP A 271 -14.34 -5.46 2.05
C ASP A 271 -14.04 -4.24 1.18
N ASP A 272 -13.58 -3.13 1.79
CA ASP A 272 -13.25 -1.89 1.08
C ASP A 272 -11.93 -1.97 0.32
N LEU A 273 -10.98 -2.79 0.79
CA LEU A 273 -9.59 -2.71 0.37
C LEU A 273 -9.21 -3.73 -0.70
N ASN A 274 -9.91 -4.87 -0.78
CA ASN A 274 -9.52 -6.01 -1.61
C ASN A 274 -8.02 -6.39 -1.47
N LEU A 275 -7.44 -6.19 -0.27
CA LEU A 275 -6.05 -6.49 0.05
C LEU A 275 -5.94 -7.91 0.61
N ARG A 276 -5.09 -8.73 -0.01
CA ARG A 276 -4.89 -10.12 0.40
C ARG A 276 -3.43 -10.48 0.41
N PHE A 277 -3.05 -11.30 1.39
CA PHE A 277 -1.77 -11.98 1.37
C PHE A 277 -1.82 -13.18 0.42
N PHE A 278 -0.76 -13.34 -0.35
CA PHE A 278 -0.54 -14.51 -1.18
C PHE A 278 0.70 -15.23 -0.66
N LYS A 279 0.60 -16.54 -0.49
CA LYS A 279 1.75 -17.36 -0.14
C LYS A 279 2.67 -17.45 -1.36
N LYS A 280 3.94 -17.13 -1.16
CA LYS A 280 4.95 -17.27 -2.21
C LYS A 280 5.25 -18.76 -2.41
N PRO A 281 5.28 -19.25 -3.67
CA PRO A 281 5.57 -20.64 -3.98
C PRO A 281 6.92 -21.12 -3.49
#